data_8189d4f0fe2277181647355050e337bf
#
_entry.id   8189d4f0fe2277181647355050e337bf
#
_cell.length_a   1.000
_cell.length_b   1.000
_cell.length_c   1.000
_cell.angle_alpha   90.00
_cell.angle_beta   90.00
_cell.angle_gamma   90.00
#
_symmetry.space_group_name_H-M   'P 1'
#
loop_
_entity.id
_entity.type
_entity.pdbx_description
1 polymer ?
#
loop_
_entity_poly.entity_id
_entity_poly.type
_entity_poly.pdbx_seq_one_letter_code
_entity_poly.pdbx_strand_id
1 'polypeptide(L)'
;MAQNPEATVVFGVLNETSETESRVALTPDIVTRLKRSGVSSLIEAGAGIAADYTDEDYEKAGAKVTSRDEVLAEADALGFVDRPSAETVAKLKAGQWVIGMLGSFTDADYVAALEKAGLVGIACLLYTSDAADDMQ
;
A
#
# COMPACT_ATOMS: atom_id res chain seq x y z
N MET A 1 16.43 5.05 -18.43
CA MET A 1 16.53 5.35 -18.09
C MET A 1 16.31 5.70 -17.45
N ALA A 2 16.31 5.22 -17.53
CA ALA A 2 16.06 5.62 -16.90
C ALA A 2 16.56 6.15 -16.35
N GLN A 3 17.11 5.84 -16.64
CA GLN A 3 17.30 6.51 -15.83
C GLN A 3 17.17 7.93 -15.75
N ASN A 4 16.15 8.41 -15.93
CA ASN A 4 15.73 9.70 -15.48
C ASN A 4 15.81 9.72 -13.94
N PRO A 5 16.74 10.44 -13.34
CA PRO A 5 16.89 10.42 -11.89
C PRO A 5 15.69 10.99 -11.16
N GLU A 6 14.82 11.69 -11.88
CA GLU A 6 13.60 12.23 -11.30
C GLU A 6 12.43 11.26 -11.40
N ALA A 7 12.59 10.21 -12.18
CA ALA A 7 11.57 9.19 -12.28
C ALA A 7 11.58 8.35 -11.01
N THR A 8 10.52 8.42 -10.25
CA THR A 8 10.39 7.69 -9.00
C THR A 8 9.15 6.82 -9.04
N VAL A 9 9.24 5.71 -8.32
CA VAL A 9 8.06 4.90 -8.06
C VAL A 9 7.25 5.61 -6.99
N VAL A 10 5.94 5.65 -7.17
CA VAL A 10 5.02 6.27 -6.21
C VAL A 10 4.27 5.18 -5.48
N PHE A 11 4.46 5.12 -4.17
CA PHE A 11 3.80 4.15 -3.30
C PHE A 11 2.65 4.83 -2.57
N GLY A 12 1.45 4.29 -2.71
CA GLY A 12 0.26 4.87 -2.12
C GLY A 12 -0.26 4.08 -0.92
N VAL A 13 -0.79 4.79 0.06
CA VAL A 13 -1.39 4.20 1.25
C VAL A 13 -2.71 4.88 1.51
N LEU A 14 -3.74 4.08 1.66
CA LEU A 14 -5.08 4.56 1.97
C LEU A 14 -5.38 4.42 3.45
N ASN A 15 -6.36 5.16 3.91
CA ASN A 15 -6.86 5.04 5.27
C ASN A 15 -7.74 3.79 5.35
N GLU A 16 -7.24 2.76 6.04
CA GLU A 16 -7.94 1.50 6.25
C GLU A 16 -8.57 1.42 7.64
N THR A 17 -8.53 2.51 8.40
CA THR A 17 -9.03 2.54 9.77
C THR A 17 -10.51 2.15 9.83
N SER A 18 -10.83 1.23 10.73
CA SER A 18 -12.18 0.78 10.97
C SER A 18 -12.30 0.42 12.45
N GLU A 19 -13.44 -0.10 12.85
CA GLU A 19 -13.65 -0.54 14.23
C GLU A 19 -12.67 -1.66 14.62
N THR A 20 -12.20 -2.44 13.64
CA THR A 20 -11.35 -3.58 13.91
C THR A 20 -9.92 -3.41 13.36
N GLU A 21 -9.63 -2.33 12.66
CA GLU A 21 -8.31 -2.12 12.06
C GLU A 21 -7.76 -0.75 12.40
N SER A 22 -6.67 -0.72 13.10
CA SER A 22 -5.98 0.53 13.44
C SER A 22 -4.60 0.63 12.80
N ARG A 23 -4.15 -0.44 12.14
CA ARG A 23 -2.82 -0.44 11.52
C ARG A 23 -2.82 0.32 10.22
N VAL A 24 -1.65 0.76 9.83
CA VAL A 24 -1.42 1.44 8.56
C VAL A 24 -0.31 0.70 7.82
N ALA A 25 -0.39 0.65 6.50
CA ALA A 25 0.54 -0.13 5.70
C ALA A 25 1.97 0.44 5.70
N LEU A 26 2.12 1.71 6.01
CA LEU A 26 3.42 2.38 5.92
C LEU A 26 3.56 3.35 7.08
N THR A 27 4.66 3.22 7.84
CA THR A 27 4.97 4.14 8.93
C THR A 27 5.87 5.27 8.43
N PRO A 28 5.93 6.41 9.15
CA PRO A 28 6.83 7.50 8.75
C PRO A 28 8.29 7.09 8.61
N ASP A 29 8.79 6.21 9.47
CA ASP A 29 10.17 5.72 9.36
C ASP A 29 10.42 5.04 8.03
N ILE A 30 9.48 4.23 7.58
CA ILE A 30 9.62 3.52 6.32
C ILE A 30 9.50 4.49 5.14
N VAL A 31 8.66 5.51 5.26
CA VAL A 31 8.56 6.58 4.26
C VAL A 31 9.95 7.19 4.02
N THR A 32 10.65 7.50 5.09
CA THR A 32 11.99 8.08 4.99
C THR A 32 12.97 7.14 4.29
N ARG A 33 12.90 5.85 4.62
CA ARG A 33 13.76 4.84 3.99
C ARG A 33 13.46 4.68 2.51
N LEU A 34 12.18 4.64 2.16
CA LEU A 34 11.76 4.50 0.77
C LEU A 34 12.21 5.70 -0.05
N LYS A 35 12.14 6.88 0.52
CA LYS A 35 12.56 8.09 -0.17
C LYS A 35 14.04 8.04 -0.54
N ARG A 36 14.86 7.50 0.35
CA ARG A 36 16.30 7.32 0.08
C ARG A 36 16.55 6.36 -1.09
N SER A 37 15.60 5.46 -1.32
CA SER A 37 15.70 4.48 -2.40
C SER A 37 15.02 4.95 -3.69
N GLY A 38 14.54 6.19 -3.72
CA GLY A 38 13.89 6.74 -4.91
C GLY A 38 12.39 6.46 -4.97
N VAL A 39 11.78 6.05 -3.86
CA VAL A 39 10.35 5.79 -3.81
C VAL A 39 9.66 6.93 -3.07
N SER A 40 8.74 7.60 -3.75
CA SER A 40 7.91 8.63 -3.16
C SER A 40 6.67 8.01 -2.55
N SER A 41 6.14 8.61 -1.50
CA SER A 41 4.96 8.08 -0.82
C SER A 41 3.81 9.07 -0.86
N LEU A 42 2.62 8.59 -1.18
CA LEU A 42 1.37 9.34 -1.09
C LEU A 42 0.53 8.69 0.01
N ILE A 43 0.11 9.48 0.96
CA ILE A 43 -0.63 8.98 2.12
C ILE A 43 -2.00 9.67 2.14
N GLU A 44 -3.05 8.88 2.23
CA GLU A 44 -4.38 9.46 2.40
C GLU A 44 -4.46 10.15 3.76
N ALA A 45 -5.04 11.34 3.80
CA ALA A 45 -5.19 12.10 5.03
C ALA A 45 -5.87 11.25 6.11
N GLY A 46 -5.29 11.23 7.29
CA GLY A 46 -5.81 10.47 8.42
C GLY A 46 -5.42 9.00 8.45
N ALA A 47 -4.70 8.50 7.46
CA ALA A 47 -4.40 7.07 7.36
C ALA A 47 -3.66 6.50 8.57
N GLY A 48 -2.80 7.28 9.21
CA GLY A 48 -2.01 6.79 10.33
C GLY A 48 -2.52 7.19 11.71
N ILE A 49 -3.61 7.93 11.79
CA ILE A 49 -4.07 8.48 13.08
C ILE A 49 -4.35 7.38 14.10
N ALA A 50 -5.02 6.31 13.69
CA ALA A 50 -5.33 5.21 14.60
C ALA A 50 -4.10 4.42 15.03
N ALA A 51 -2.99 4.58 14.34
CA ALA A 51 -1.71 3.96 14.70
C ALA A 51 -0.76 4.97 15.37
N ASP A 52 -1.29 6.09 15.81
CA ASP A 52 -0.56 7.17 16.50
C ASP A 52 0.41 7.94 15.60
N TYR A 53 0.17 7.96 14.31
CA TYR A 53 0.95 8.78 13.37
C TYR A 53 0.06 9.86 12.78
N THR A 54 0.47 11.12 12.91
CA THR A 54 -0.29 12.23 12.36
C THR A 54 0.08 12.47 10.90
N ASP A 55 -0.77 13.21 10.18
CA ASP A 55 -0.43 13.60 8.82
C ASP A 55 0.87 14.40 8.78
N GLU A 56 1.10 15.22 9.79
CA GLU A 56 2.33 15.98 9.90
C GLU A 56 3.56 15.09 10.04
N ASP A 57 3.44 13.97 10.78
CA ASP A 57 4.55 13.02 10.91
C ASP A 57 4.94 12.47 9.55
N TYR A 58 3.97 12.16 8.70
CA TYR A 58 4.24 11.69 7.35
C TYR A 58 4.88 12.77 6.48
N GLU A 59 4.40 13.99 6.59
CA GLU A 59 4.98 15.10 5.82
C GLU A 59 6.42 15.37 6.22
N LYS A 60 6.72 15.32 7.51
CA LYS A 60 8.09 15.47 7.99
C LYS A 60 9.00 14.36 7.50
N ALA A 61 8.46 13.17 7.31
CA ALA A 61 9.22 12.03 6.80
C ALA A 61 9.46 12.13 5.29
N GLY A 62 8.76 13.02 4.61
CA GLY A 62 8.92 13.25 3.20
C GLY A 62 7.78 12.74 2.31
N ALA A 63 6.69 12.31 2.91
CA ALA A 63 5.53 11.88 2.15
C ALA A 63 4.65 13.08 1.80
N LYS A 64 3.79 12.90 0.81
CA LYS A 64 2.74 13.85 0.49
C LYS A 64 1.44 13.31 1.04
N VAL A 65 0.76 14.07 1.87
CA VAL A 65 -0.55 13.72 2.40
C VAL A 65 -1.60 14.37 1.51
N THR A 66 -2.54 13.58 1.02
CA THR A 66 -3.49 14.07 0.03
C THR A 66 -4.82 13.30 0.13
N SER A 67 -5.70 13.49 -0.83
CA SER A 67 -7.00 12.84 -0.87
C SER A 67 -6.89 11.40 -1.35
N ARG A 68 -7.90 10.60 -0.99
CA ARG A 68 -8.00 9.22 -1.45
C ARG A 68 -7.97 9.11 -2.97
N ASP A 69 -8.73 9.97 -3.64
CA ASP A 69 -8.81 9.95 -5.10
C ASP A 69 -7.47 10.21 -5.75
N GLU A 70 -6.70 11.12 -5.21
CA GLU A 70 -5.37 11.42 -5.74
C GLU A 70 -4.40 10.25 -5.52
N VAL A 71 -4.47 9.62 -4.34
CA VAL A 71 -3.63 8.44 -4.08
C VAL A 71 -3.95 7.34 -5.07
N LEU A 72 -5.24 7.07 -5.29
CA LEU A 72 -5.67 6.03 -6.23
C LEU A 72 -5.24 6.35 -7.66
N ALA A 73 -5.25 7.61 -8.04
CA ALA A 73 -4.94 8.03 -9.40
C ALA A 73 -3.44 8.03 -9.70
N GLU A 74 -2.61 8.37 -8.73
CA GLU A 74 -1.20 8.65 -8.97
C GLU A 74 -0.24 7.59 -8.47
N ALA A 75 -0.67 6.68 -7.62
CA ALA A 75 0.21 5.64 -7.10
C ALA A 75 0.54 4.59 -8.17
N ASP A 76 1.79 4.19 -8.22
CA ASP A 76 2.21 3.06 -9.05
C ASP A 76 1.94 1.75 -8.33
N ALA A 77 2.07 1.76 -7.02
CA ALA A 77 1.81 0.61 -6.16
C ALA A 77 1.06 1.09 -4.93
N LEU A 78 0.14 0.27 -4.44
CA LEU A 78 -0.60 0.57 -3.21
C LEU A 78 -0.39 -0.56 -2.21
N GLY A 79 -0.11 -0.19 -0.98
CA GLY A 79 0.07 -1.14 0.11
C GLY A 79 -1.16 -1.16 1.01
N PHE A 80 -1.56 -2.35 1.40
CA PHE A 80 -2.71 -2.58 2.27
C PHE A 80 -2.36 -3.50 3.41
N VAL A 81 -2.85 -3.18 4.59
CA VAL A 81 -2.77 -4.08 5.75
C VAL A 81 -3.74 -5.24 5.53
N ASP A 82 -4.97 -4.90 5.18
CA ASP A 82 -5.99 -5.86 4.85
C ASP A 82 -6.33 -5.71 3.37
N ARG A 83 -7.10 -6.61 2.82
CA ARG A 83 -7.41 -6.51 1.40
C ARG A 83 -8.35 -5.33 1.13
N PRO A 84 -8.14 -4.62 0.02
CA PRO A 84 -9.05 -3.54 -0.35
C PRO A 84 -10.43 -4.09 -0.71
N SER A 85 -11.44 -3.25 -0.49
CA SER A 85 -12.80 -3.61 -0.84
C SER A 85 -12.98 -3.69 -2.36
N ALA A 86 -14.04 -4.34 -2.81
CA ALA A 86 -14.37 -4.39 -4.22
C ALA A 86 -14.56 -2.99 -4.82
N GLU A 87 -15.11 -2.07 -4.03
CA GLU A 87 -15.28 -0.68 -4.44
C GLU A 87 -13.92 -0.02 -4.70
N THR A 88 -12.95 -0.23 -3.82
CA THR A 88 -11.61 0.31 -3.99
C THR A 88 -10.93 -0.29 -5.22
N VAL A 89 -11.03 -1.61 -5.38
CA VAL A 89 -10.45 -2.29 -6.54
C VAL A 89 -11.01 -1.73 -7.83
N ALA A 90 -12.30 -1.43 -7.86
CA ALA A 90 -12.96 -0.91 -9.05
C ALA A 90 -12.44 0.48 -9.46
N LYS A 91 -11.88 1.21 -8.52
CA LYS A 91 -11.32 2.55 -8.80
C LYS A 91 -9.86 2.53 -9.21
N LEU A 92 -9.20 1.39 -9.10
CA LEU A 92 -7.79 1.26 -9.46
C LEU A 92 -7.63 1.16 -10.97
N LYS A 93 -6.46 1.56 -11.44
CA LYS A 93 -6.15 1.54 -12.87
C LYS A 93 -5.40 0.27 -13.23
N ALA A 94 -5.61 -0.21 -14.45
CA ALA A 94 -4.85 -1.35 -14.96
C ALA A 94 -3.35 -1.04 -14.88
N GLY A 95 -2.57 -2.02 -14.45
CA GLY A 95 -1.13 -1.89 -14.33
C GLY A 95 -0.65 -1.47 -12.95
N GLN A 96 -1.52 -1.01 -12.08
CA GLN A 96 -1.12 -0.68 -10.72
C GLN A 96 -0.86 -1.97 -9.92
N TRP A 97 0.06 -1.88 -8.99
CA TRP A 97 0.41 -2.99 -8.11
C TRP A 97 -0.37 -2.88 -6.81
N VAL A 98 -0.87 -4.00 -6.33
CA VAL A 98 -1.58 -4.09 -5.06
C VAL A 98 -0.80 -5.03 -4.16
N ILE A 99 -0.28 -4.51 -3.06
CA ILE A 99 0.55 -5.28 -2.14
C ILE A 99 -0.23 -5.48 -0.86
N GLY A 100 -0.64 -6.72 -0.60
CA GLY A 100 -1.42 -7.08 0.58
C GLY A 100 -0.56 -7.72 1.65
N MET A 101 -0.82 -7.39 2.89
CA MET A 101 -0.02 -7.82 4.02
C MET A 101 -0.58 -9.04 4.75
N LEU A 102 -1.85 -9.32 4.61
CA LEU A 102 -2.51 -10.40 5.34
C LEU A 102 -3.30 -11.28 4.38
N GLY A 103 -2.87 -12.48 4.11
CA GLY A 103 -3.64 -13.53 3.44
C GLY A 103 -4.66 -13.13 2.38
N SER A 104 -4.56 -11.91 1.90
CA SER A 104 -5.57 -11.29 1.05
C SER A 104 -5.79 -12.02 -0.27
N PHE A 105 -4.82 -12.78 -0.71
CA PHE A 105 -4.85 -13.41 -2.02
C PHE A 105 -5.06 -14.91 -1.95
N THR A 106 -5.60 -15.39 -0.83
CA THR A 106 -5.98 -16.81 -0.71
C THR A 106 -7.37 -17.08 -1.28
N ASP A 107 -8.16 -16.05 -1.49
CA ASP A 107 -9.49 -16.15 -2.07
C ASP A 107 -9.36 -16.09 -3.59
N ALA A 108 -9.70 -17.20 -4.26
CA ALA A 108 -9.57 -17.30 -5.71
C ALA A 108 -10.46 -16.28 -6.45
N ASP A 109 -11.64 -15.99 -5.91
CA ASP A 109 -12.54 -15.01 -6.53
C ASP A 109 -11.96 -13.62 -6.48
N TYR A 110 -11.31 -13.29 -5.37
CA TYR A 110 -10.66 -11.99 -5.22
C TYR A 110 -9.46 -11.85 -6.17
N VAL A 111 -8.65 -12.89 -6.27
CA VAL A 111 -7.51 -12.89 -7.20
C VAL A 111 -7.98 -12.74 -8.63
N ALA A 112 -9.05 -13.44 -9.00
CA ALA A 112 -9.63 -13.32 -10.33
C ALA A 112 -10.12 -11.91 -10.61
N ALA A 113 -10.68 -11.24 -9.61
CA ALA A 113 -11.14 -9.85 -9.76
C ALA A 113 -9.96 -8.91 -10.00
N LEU A 114 -8.83 -9.11 -9.33
CA LEU A 114 -7.63 -8.33 -9.56
C LEU A 114 -7.10 -8.52 -10.97
N GLU A 115 -7.03 -9.76 -11.42
CA GLU A 115 -6.57 -10.08 -12.77
C GLU A 115 -7.46 -9.43 -13.82
N LYS A 116 -8.76 -9.53 -13.62
CA LYS A 116 -9.73 -8.95 -14.55
C LYS A 116 -9.60 -7.43 -14.64
N ALA A 117 -9.25 -6.79 -13.54
CA ALA A 117 -9.03 -5.35 -13.50
C ALA A 117 -7.66 -4.95 -14.08
N GLY A 118 -6.81 -5.92 -14.43
CA GLY A 118 -5.48 -5.66 -14.96
C GLY A 118 -4.47 -5.26 -13.89
N LEU A 119 -4.71 -5.63 -12.65
CA LEU A 119 -3.85 -5.28 -11.53
C LEU A 119 -2.81 -6.36 -11.27
N VAL A 120 -1.67 -5.96 -10.71
CA VAL A 120 -0.63 -6.89 -10.29
C VAL A 120 -0.74 -7.05 -8.79
N GLY A 121 -1.08 -8.25 -8.33
CA GLY A 121 -1.26 -8.53 -6.91
C GLY A 121 -0.05 -9.21 -6.29
N ILE A 122 0.37 -8.74 -5.13
CA ILE A 122 1.46 -9.33 -4.37
C ILE A 122 0.98 -9.57 -2.94
N ALA A 123 1.05 -10.83 -2.50
CA ALA A 123 0.73 -11.18 -1.12
C ALA A 123 2.04 -11.30 -0.33
N CYS A 124 2.07 -10.67 0.83
CA CYS A 124 3.26 -10.66 1.67
C CYS A 124 2.98 -11.30 3.02
N LEU A 125 4.03 -11.84 3.60
CA LEU A 125 4.16 -12.07 5.04
C LEU A 125 3.56 -13.29 5.69
N LEU A 126 2.39 -13.75 5.34
CA LEU A 126 1.82 -14.89 6.04
C LEU A 126 2.63 -16.15 5.86
N TYR A 127 3.16 -16.33 4.68
CA TYR A 127 3.99 -17.50 4.40
C TYR A 127 5.35 -17.46 5.05
N THR A 128 5.82 -16.29 5.42
CA THR A 128 7.13 -16.18 6.05
C THR A 128 7.17 -16.92 7.37
N SER A 129 6.13 -16.76 8.20
CA SER A 129 6.05 -17.45 9.48
C SER A 129 5.86 -18.96 9.28
N ASP A 130 4.98 -19.33 8.35
CA ASP A 130 4.73 -20.74 8.07
C ASP A 130 5.97 -21.44 7.53
N ALA A 131 6.68 -20.79 6.63
CA ALA A 131 7.91 -21.33 6.07
C ALA A 131 8.98 -21.51 7.15
N ALA A 132 9.07 -20.58 8.10
CA ALA A 132 10.00 -20.68 9.21
C ALA A 132 9.65 -21.87 10.10
N ASP A 133 8.37 -22.09 10.36
CA ASP A 133 7.90 -23.23 11.14
C ASP A 133 8.21 -24.54 10.44
N ASP A 134 7.97 -24.61 9.15
CA ASP A 134 8.22 -25.81 8.35
C ASP A 134 9.69 -26.19 8.31
N MET A 135 10.56 -25.23 8.45
CA MET A 135 11.99 -25.46 8.42
C MET A 135 12.56 -25.98 9.74
N GLN A 136 11.74 -26.06 10.74
CA GLN A 136 12.14 -26.59 12.03
C GLN A 136 11.80 -28.08 12.15
#